data_69ee8d44267f77b1ef8b2d6cf558e3d7
#
_entry.id   69ee8d44267f77b1ef8b2d6cf558e3d7
#
_cell.length_a   1.000
_cell.length_b   1.000
_cell.length_c   1.000
_cell.angle_alpha   90.00
_cell.angle_beta   90.00
_cell.angle_gamma   90.00
#
_symmetry.space_group_name_H-M   'P 1'
#
loop_
_entity.id
_entity.type
_entity.pdbx_description
1 polymer ?
#
loop_
_entity_poly.entity_id
_entity_poly.type
_entity_poly.pdbx_seq_one_letter_code
_entity_poly.pdbx_strand_id
1 'polypeptide(L)'
;NKNKEHVIRKSSEYHINRINKDGIYKLKTRIRTLIRNSFRRACEKSFKKPQKSETILGCTIQEFIEHLQSLFTEGMTLENHGNCEECWHIDHKIPLSTAKTEEEIIKLNHYTNLQPLWRSDNLSKSNKI
;
A
#
# COMPACT_ATOMS: atom_id res chain seq x y z
N ASN A 1 25.44 -11.80 -23.21
CA ASN A 1 26.23 -12.76 -22.46
C ASN A 1 25.33 -13.74 -21.72
N LYS A 2 25.49 -15.03 -21.97
CA LYS A 2 24.63 -16.07 -21.38
C LYS A 2 24.60 -16.03 -19.85
N ASN A 3 25.76 -15.82 -19.23
CA ASN A 3 25.84 -15.78 -17.75
C ASN A 3 25.06 -14.60 -17.19
N LYS A 4 25.13 -13.46 -17.83
CA LYS A 4 24.43 -12.25 -17.38
C LYS A 4 22.92 -12.43 -17.51
N GLU A 5 22.47 -12.98 -18.64
CA GLU A 5 21.05 -13.26 -18.85
C GLU A 5 20.52 -14.27 -17.85
N HIS A 6 21.30 -15.31 -17.56
CA HIS A 6 20.91 -16.33 -16.60
C HIS A 6 20.75 -15.74 -15.20
N VAL A 7 21.69 -14.90 -14.77
CA VAL A 7 21.62 -14.25 -13.45
C VAL A 7 20.42 -13.34 -13.34
N ILE A 8 20.13 -12.54 -14.37
CA ILE A 8 18.96 -11.63 -14.38
C ILE A 8 17.67 -12.44 -14.28
N ARG A 9 17.54 -13.50 -15.06
CA ARG A 9 16.36 -14.36 -15.04
C ARG A 9 16.15 -14.99 -13.68
N LYS A 10 17.21 -15.50 -13.07
CA LYS A 10 17.15 -16.13 -11.75
C LYS A 10 16.71 -15.13 -10.68
N SER A 11 17.22 -13.91 -10.73
CA SER A 11 16.81 -12.86 -9.80
C SER A 11 15.34 -12.50 -9.95
N SER A 12 14.85 -12.43 -11.18
CA SER A 12 13.44 -12.15 -11.47
C SER A 12 12.55 -13.27 -10.96
N GLU A 13 12.92 -14.51 -11.18
CA GLU A 13 12.19 -15.67 -10.69
C GLU A 13 12.13 -15.69 -9.16
N TYR A 14 13.25 -15.38 -8.51
CA TYR A 14 13.32 -15.32 -7.06
C TYR A 14 12.36 -14.25 -6.52
N HIS A 15 12.36 -13.07 -7.13
CA HIS A 15 11.49 -11.97 -6.73
C HIS A 15 10.01 -12.33 -6.89
N ILE A 16 9.64 -12.90 -8.03
CA ILE A 16 8.27 -13.33 -8.31
C ILE A 16 7.82 -14.40 -7.32
N ASN A 17 8.66 -15.40 -7.07
CA ASN A 17 8.37 -16.46 -6.12
C ASN A 17 8.17 -15.91 -4.71
N ARG A 18 8.98 -14.93 -4.32
CA ARG A 18 8.87 -14.31 -3.01
C ARG A 18 7.57 -13.54 -2.87
N ILE A 19 7.17 -12.79 -3.91
CA ILE A 19 5.89 -12.07 -3.92
C ILE A 19 4.72 -13.04 -3.79
N ASN A 20 4.77 -14.17 -4.49
CA ASN A 20 3.70 -15.16 -4.49
C ASN A 20 3.62 -15.96 -3.19
N LYS A 21 4.77 -16.22 -2.55
CA LYS A 21 4.84 -17.04 -1.34
C LYS A 21 4.79 -16.21 -0.07
N ASP A 22 5.29 -14.99 -0.13
CA ASP A 22 5.42 -14.12 1.04
C ASP A 22 4.43 -12.97 0.94
N GLY A 23 3.25 -13.15 1.54
CA GLY A 23 2.23 -12.11 1.57
C GLY A 23 2.73 -10.84 2.25
N ILE A 24 3.63 -10.96 3.22
CA ILE A 24 4.21 -9.81 3.90
C ILE A 24 5.07 -8.99 2.95
N TYR A 25 5.91 -9.65 2.15
CA TYR A 25 6.75 -8.96 1.18
C TYR A 25 5.91 -8.20 0.14
N LYS A 26 4.91 -8.88 -0.38
CA LYS A 26 3.97 -8.29 -1.34
C LYS A 26 3.27 -7.07 -0.74
N LEU A 27 2.80 -7.19 0.48
CA LEU A 27 2.10 -6.11 1.17
C LEU A 27 3.05 -4.93 1.44
N LYS A 28 4.26 -5.18 1.89
CA LYS A 28 5.26 -4.12 2.10
C LYS A 28 5.51 -3.30 0.82
N THR A 29 5.64 -3.98 -0.30
CA THR A 29 5.83 -3.34 -1.61
C THR A 29 4.64 -2.46 -1.95
N ARG A 30 3.43 -2.96 -1.74
CA ARG A 30 2.21 -2.22 -2.03
C ARG A 30 2.01 -1.01 -1.11
N ILE A 31 2.39 -1.12 0.14
CA ILE A 31 2.32 -0.01 1.08
C ILE A 31 3.21 1.15 0.60
N ARG A 32 4.44 0.84 0.23
CA ARG A 32 5.36 1.86 -0.28
C ARG A 32 4.83 2.51 -1.56
N THR A 33 4.27 1.70 -2.45
CA THR A 33 3.68 2.19 -3.70
C THR A 33 2.46 3.06 -3.43
N LEU A 34 1.61 2.65 -2.50
CA LEU A 34 0.42 3.42 -2.11
C LEU A 34 0.82 4.83 -1.65
N ILE A 35 1.79 4.93 -0.76
CA ILE A 35 2.23 6.21 -0.23
C ILE A 35 2.83 7.08 -1.33
N ARG A 36 3.71 6.51 -2.16
CA ARG A 36 4.30 7.24 -3.28
C ARG A 36 3.24 7.75 -4.24
N ASN A 37 2.25 6.91 -4.57
CA ASN A 37 1.18 7.30 -5.48
C ASN A 37 0.27 8.38 -4.89
N SER A 38 0.14 8.44 -3.57
CA SER A 38 -0.63 9.49 -2.91
C SER A 38 -0.13 10.88 -3.26
N PHE A 39 1.20 11.05 -3.33
CA PHE A 39 1.79 12.34 -3.69
C PHE A 39 1.67 12.65 -5.17
N ARG A 40 1.64 11.62 -6.02
CA ARG A 40 1.47 11.82 -7.46
C ARG A 40 0.05 12.21 -7.83
N ARG A 41 -0.94 11.59 -7.18
CA ARG A 41 -2.36 11.79 -7.52
C ARG A 41 -2.96 13.05 -6.95
N ALA A 42 -2.55 13.44 -5.76
CA ALA A 42 -3.17 14.55 -5.04
C ALA A 42 -2.82 15.90 -5.62
N CYS A 43 -1.81 15.99 -6.47
CA CYS A 43 -1.38 17.24 -7.07
C CYS A 43 -1.12 17.04 -8.54
N GLU A 44 -1.70 17.93 -9.37
CA GLU A 44 -1.44 17.98 -10.80
C GLU A 44 0.04 18.21 -11.08
N LYS A 45 0.74 18.81 -10.13
CA LYS A 45 2.19 18.94 -10.17
C LYS A 45 2.78 17.77 -9.43
N SER A 46 3.66 17.03 -10.08
CA SER A 46 4.29 15.85 -9.50
C SER A 46 5.06 16.19 -8.24
N PHE A 47 4.42 16.06 -7.08
CA PHE A 47 5.14 16.08 -5.82
C PHE A 47 5.82 14.73 -5.64
N LYS A 48 7.11 14.78 -5.36
CA LYS A 48 7.84 13.58 -4.98
C LYS A 48 7.58 13.33 -3.50
N LYS A 49 7.56 12.06 -3.12
CA LYS A 49 7.46 11.69 -1.72
C LYS A 49 8.64 12.33 -0.97
N PRO A 50 8.39 13.25 -0.01
CA PRO A 50 9.48 14.01 0.62
C PRO A 50 10.25 13.25 1.69
N GLN A 51 9.71 12.13 2.17
CA GLN A 51 10.26 11.36 3.28
C GLN A 51 10.10 9.87 3.03
N LYS A 52 10.79 9.08 3.82
CA LYS A 52 10.63 7.62 3.77
C LYS A 52 9.20 7.24 4.17
N SER A 53 8.70 6.15 3.60
CA SER A 53 7.34 5.67 3.87
C SER A 53 7.06 5.52 5.36
N GLU A 54 8.01 4.98 6.12
CA GLU A 54 7.82 4.77 7.56
C GLU A 54 7.70 6.08 8.33
N THR A 55 8.41 7.11 7.91
CA THR A 55 8.29 8.44 8.52
C THR A 55 6.88 9.01 8.28
N ILE A 56 6.36 8.84 7.08
CA ILE A 56 5.02 9.32 6.71
C ILE A 56 3.95 8.51 7.44
N LEU A 57 4.12 7.18 7.51
CA LEU A 57 3.19 6.32 8.24
C LEU A 57 3.17 6.60 9.74
N GLY A 58 4.28 7.07 10.31
CA GLY A 58 4.41 7.29 11.74
C GLY A 58 4.75 6.02 12.52
N CYS A 59 5.11 4.94 11.82
CA CYS A 59 5.51 3.67 12.41
C CYS A 59 6.31 2.87 11.39
N THR A 60 6.93 1.77 11.82
CA THR A 60 7.61 0.89 10.87
C THR A 60 6.57 0.19 10.00
N ILE A 61 7.00 -0.29 8.83
CA ILE A 61 6.09 -1.05 7.96
C ILE A 61 5.61 -2.32 8.65
N GLN A 62 6.47 -2.95 9.45
CA GLN A 62 6.08 -4.13 10.21
C GLN A 62 4.98 -3.80 11.23
N GLU A 63 5.15 -2.71 11.97
CA GLU A 63 4.13 -2.24 12.92
C GLU A 63 2.82 -1.90 12.22
N PHE A 64 2.91 -1.31 11.02
CA PHE A 64 1.72 -1.00 10.24
C PHE A 64 0.99 -2.26 9.80
N ILE A 65 1.72 -3.29 9.37
CA ILE A 65 1.12 -4.57 8.99
C ILE A 65 0.40 -5.19 10.19
N GLU A 66 1.01 -5.15 11.36
CA GLU A 66 0.39 -5.64 12.59
C GLU A 66 -0.87 -4.85 12.93
N HIS A 67 -0.83 -3.54 12.72
CA HIS A 67 -2.00 -2.68 12.92
C HIS A 67 -3.13 -3.07 11.96
N LEU A 68 -2.82 -3.29 10.69
CA LEU A 68 -3.82 -3.73 9.71
C LEU A 68 -4.42 -5.08 10.11
N GLN A 69 -3.57 -6.02 10.55
CA GLN A 69 -4.05 -7.33 10.98
C GLN A 69 -5.01 -7.23 12.16
N SER A 70 -4.76 -6.29 13.07
CA SER A 70 -5.64 -6.07 14.22
C SER A 70 -7.03 -5.58 13.81
N LEU A 71 -7.14 -5.03 12.60
CA LEU A 71 -8.40 -4.52 12.05
C LEU A 71 -9.03 -5.47 11.04
N PHE A 72 -8.42 -6.61 10.75
CA PHE A 72 -8.95 -7.57 9.78
C PHE A 72 -10.34 -8.06 10.20
N THR A 73 -11.24 -8.06 9.23
CA THR A 73 -12.54 -8.68 9.39
C THR A 73 -12.45 -10.14 8.91
N GLU A 74 -13.48 -10.92 9.16
CA GLU A 74 -13.50 -12.32 8.79
C GLU A 74 -13.15 -12.51 7.32
N GLY A 75 -12.21 -13.40 7.06
CA GLY A 75 -11.77 -13.73 5.71
C GLY A 75 -10.57 -12.95 5.20
N MET A 76 -10.19 -11.85 5.85
CA MET A 76 -9.01 -11.08 5.45
C MET A 76 -7.73 -11.77 5.90
N THR A 77 -6.75 -11.87 4.99
CA THR A 77 -5.43 -12.44 5.26
C THR A 77 -4.37 -11.58 4.59
N LEU A 78 -3.12 -11.82 4.93
CA LEU A 78 -2.01 -11.11 4.28
C LEU A 78 -1.89 -11.46 2.80
N GLU A 79 -2.38 -12.62 2.40
CA GLU A 79 -2.28 -13.12 1.03
C GLU A 79 -3.36 -12.55 0.11
N ASN A 80 -4.53 -12.17 0.64
CA ASN A 80 -5.61 -11.69 -0.21
C ASN A 80 -5.71 -10.17 -0.30
N HIS A 81 -4.62 -9.47 0.00
CA HIS A 81 -4.50 -8.06 -0.34
C HIS A 81 -4.30 -7.94 -1.85
N GLY A 82 -5.09 -7.13 -2.51
CA GLY A 82 -4.95 -6.96 -3.94
C GLY A 82 -6.17 -6.34 -4.59
N ASN A 83 -6.26 -6.52 -5.91
CA ASN A 83 -7.32 -5.94 -6.72
C ASN A 83 -8.20 -7.02 -7.36
N CYS A 84 -8.45 -8.11 -6.67
CA CYS A 84 -9.39 -9.15 -7.10
C CYS A 84 -10.73 -8.95 -6.40
N GLU A 85 -11.76 -9.67 -6.83
CA GLU A 85 -13.11 -9.51 -6.25
C GLU A 85 -13.15 -9.84 -4.76
N GLU A 86 -12.38 -10.82 -4.34
CA GLU A 86 -12.33 -11.26 -2.95
C GLU A 86 -11.10 -10.73 -2.20
N CYS A 87 -10.54 -9.63 -2.70
CA CYS A 87 -9.38 -9.01 -2.10
C CYS A 87 -9.79 -7.82 -1.24
N TRP A 88 -8.89 -7.44 -0.35
CA TRP A 88 -9.06 -6.21 0.43
C TRP A 88 -8.03 -5.18 0.00
N HIS A 89 -8.37 -3.93 0.20
CA HIS A 89 -7.52 -2.78 -0.08
C HIS A 89 -7.15 -2.07 1.20
N ILE A 90 -6.07 -1.28 1.15
CA ILE A 90 -5.79 -0.31 2.19
C ILE A 90 -6.59 0.95 1.84
N ASP A 91 -7.46 1.35 2.74
CA ASP A 91 -8.37 2.47 2.55
C ASP A 91 -7.99 3.65 3.43
N HIS A 92 -8.09 4.86 2.89
CA HIS A 92 -7.95 6.08 3.66
C HIS A 92 -9.31 6.42 4.27
N LYS A 93 -9.41 6.43 5.60
CA LYS A 93 -10.67 6.76 6.28
C LYS A 93 -11.17 8.14 5.84
N ILE A 94 -10.28 9.13 5.86
CA ILE A 94 -10.53 10.43 5.26
C ILE A 94 -9.87 10.40 3.88
N PRO A 95 -10.64 10.62 2.79
CA PRO A 95 -10.12 10.46 1.44
C PRO A 95 -8.98 11.44 1.10
N LEU A 96 -8.00 10.96 0.33
CA LEU A 96 -6.91 11.80 -0.15
C LEU A 96 -7.39 12.98 -0.98
N SER A 97 -8.55 12.84 -1.63
CA SER A 97 -9.11 13.91 -2.45
C SER A 97 -9.42 15.18 -1.64
N THR A 98 -9.48 15.08 -0.32
CA THR A 98 -9.70 16.24 0.55
C THR A 98 -8.41 17.01 0.83
N ALA A 99 -7.25 16.41 0.54
CA ALA A 99 -5.95 17.06 0.78
C ALA A 99 -5.67 18.12 -0.28
N LYS A 100 -5.20 19.28 0.16
CA LYS A 100 -4.85 20.38 -0.73
C LYS A 100 -3.36 20.75 -0.64
N THR A 101 -2.68 20.27 0.39
CA THR A 101 -1.27 20.57 0.62
C THR A 101 -0.50 19.26 0.84
N GLU A 102 0.82 19.34 0.65
CA GLU A 102 1.71 18.22 0.92
C GLU A 102 1.60 17.76 2.37
N GLU A 103 1.48 18.71 3.30
CA GLU A 103 1.33 18.39 4.72
C GLU A 103 0.06 17.61 5.00
N GLU A 104 -1.04 17.95 4.32
CA GLU A 104 -2.29 17.22 4.47
C GLU A 104 -2.17 15.81 3.90
N ILE A 105 -1.45 15.63 2.78
CA ILE A 105 -1.20 14.30 2.21
C ILE A 105 -0.43 13.45 3.20
N ILE A 106 0.58 14.00 3.86
CA ILE A 106 1.35 13.31 4.88
C ILE A 106 0.44 12.87 6.03
N LYS A 107 -0.40 13.76 6.52
CA LYS A 107 -1.34 13.45 7.61
C LYS A 107 -2.31 12.34 7.23
N LEU A 108 -2.83 12.37 6.01
CA LEU A 108 -3.80 11.38 5.56
C LEU A 108 -3.18 10.01 5.30
N ASN A 109 -1.87 9.94 5.17
CA ASN A 109 -1.15 8.66 5.05
C ASN A 109 -0.61 8.16 6.38
N HIS A 110 -0.93 8.82 7.49
CA HIS A 110 -0.58 8.32 8.81
C HIS A 110 -1.36 7.03 9.08
N TYR A 111 -0.75 6.08 9.78
CA TYR A 111 -1.35 4.76 9.98
C TYR A 111 -2.74 4.83 10.63
N THR A 112 -2.99 5.85 11.45
CA THR A 112 -4.29 6.02 12.11
C THR A 112 -5.43 6.32 11.14
N ASN A 113 -5.12 6.79 9.95
CA ASN A 113 -6.10 7.08 8.90
C ASN A 113 -6.24 5.94 7.89
N LEU A 114 -5.53 4.84 8.08
CA LEU A 114 -5.51 3.72 7.15
C LEU A 114 -6.16 2.49 7.78
N GLN A 115 -6.89 1.75 6.96
CA GLN A 115 -7.61 0.56 7.40
C GLN A 115 -7.73 -0.44 6.27
N PRO A 116 -7.88 -1.75 6.59
CA PRO A 116 -8.21 -2.72 5.55
C PRO A 116 -9.70 -2.63 5.25
N LEU A 117 -10.06 -2.67 3.97
CA LEU A 117 -11.44 -2.63 3.54
C LEU A 117 -11.60 -3.54 2.33
N TRP A 118 -12.65 -4.33 2.29
CA TRP A 118 -12.91 -5.18 1.13
C TRP A 118 -13.00 -4.32 -0.12
N ARG A 119 -12.52 -4.86 -1.26
CA ARG A 119 -12.51 -4.13 -2.52
C ARG A 119 -13.89 -3.60 -2.88
N SER A 120 -14.93 -4.42 -2.74
CA SER A 120 -16.29 -4.01 -3.05
C SER A 120 -16.75 -2.86 -2.18
N ASP A 121 -16.44 -2.89 -0.89
CA ASP A 121 -16.80 -1.83 0.04
C ASP A 121 -16.01 -0.55 -0.24
N ASN A 122 -14.74 -0.68 -0.60
CA ASN A 122 -13.90 0.45 -0.93
C ASN A 122 -14.40 1.15 -2.20
N LEU A 123 -14.80 0.40 -3.21
CA LEU A 123 -15.36 0.96 -4.44
C LEU A 123 -16.71 1.63 -4.18
N SER A 124 -17.53 1.07 -3.31
CA SER A 124 -18.82 1.66 -2.94
C SER A 124 -18.63 2.94 -2.12
N LYS A 125 -17.62 2.97 -1.25
CA LYS A 125 -17.29 4.14 -0.45
C LYS A 125 -16.89 5.31 -1.34
N SER A 126 -16.09 5.04 -2.37
CA SER A 126 -15.52 6.06 -3.25
C SER A 126 -14.96 7.21 -2.40
N ASN A 127 -15.26 8.47 -2.65
CA ASN A 127 -14.76 9.61 -1.88
C ASN A 127 -15.65 10.03 -0.71
N LYS A 128 -16.54 9.17 -0.30
CA LYS A 128 -17.41 9.44 0.85
C LYS A 128 -16.63 9.20 2.15
N ILE A 129 -16.91 9.99 3.13
CA ILE A 129 -16.32 9.85 4.46
C ILE A 129 -17.22 8.98 5.35
#